data_ac063d9cd9a4190e9e61c86a44d34bcb
#
_entry.id   ac063d9cd9a4190e9e61c86a44d34bcb
#
_cell.length_a   1.000
_cell.length_b   1.000
_cell.length_c   1.000
_cell.angle_alpha   90.00
_cell.angle_beta   90.00
_cell.angle_gamma   90.00
#
_symmetry.space_group_name_H-M   'P 1'
#
loop_
_entity.id
_entity.type
_entity.pdbx_description
1 polymer ?
#
loop_
_entity_poly.entity_id
_entity_poly.type
_entity_poly.pdbx_seq_one_letter_code
_entity_poly.pdbx_strand_id
1 'polypeptide(L)'
;MSVGKNSNKMGMFDNIIINTDKLPVTDEEKKLIGKNPNWQTKDFDCDLTEIYITDEGELKINRWNYEEVPKEERPHPNGEGLLGLMGSIRRVNERLETIKYHGYVNFYSNIGDHWYEFFAKFTDGKLVSIEGGKEEK
;
A
#
# COMPACT_ATOMS: atom_id res chain seq x y z
N MET A 1 -4.39 -15.46 -18.17
CA MET A 1 -3.97 -15.04 -16.86
C MET A 1 -2.81 -15.88 -16.36
N SER A 2 -1.93 -15.25 -15.70
CA SER A 2 -0.81 -15.93 -15.16
C SER A 2 -1.01 -16.23 -13.69
N VAL A 3 -1.68 -17.32 -13.40
CA VAL A 3 -1.95 -17.71 -12.02
C VAL A 3 -0.67 -17.96 -11.26
N GLY A 4 0.29 -18.57 -11.92
CA GLY A 4 1.54 -18.93 -11.26
C GLY A 4 2.29 -17.74 -10.73
N LYS A 5 2.26 -16.63 -11.43
CA LYS A 5 2.96 -15.45 -10.97
C LYS A 5 2.31 -14.85 -9.74
N ASN A 6 1.01 -15.00 -9.58
CA ASN A 6 0.33 -14.51 -8.39
C ASN A 6 0.49 -15.45 -7.22
N SER A 7 0.68 -16.75 -7.47
CA SER A 7 0.80 -17.70 -6.38
C SER A 7 2.03 -17.43 -5.53
N ASN A 8 3.10 -16.89 -6.12
CA ASN A 8 4.32 -16.60 -5.37
C ASN A 8 4.18 -15.36 -4.49
N LYS A 9 3.18 -14.54 -4.78
CA LYS A 9 2.92 -13.32 -4.02
C LYS A 9 1.56 -13.33 -3.36
N MET A 10 1.05 -14.53 -3.15
CA MET A 10 -0.26 -14.66 -2.54
C MET A 10 -0.29 -14.03 -1.16
N GLY A 11 -1.29 -13.20 -0.91
CA GLY A 11 -1.43 -12.49 0.34
C GLY A 11 -0.59 -11.24 0.47
N MET A 12 0.33 -11.00 -0.48
CA MET A 12 1.14 -9.79 -0.44
C MET A 12 0.56 -8.71 -1.33
N PHE A 13 0.57 -7.50 -0.85
CA PHE A 13 0.02 -6.34 -1.54
C PHE A 13 0.57 -5.09 -0.89
N ASP A 14 0.34 -3.95 -1.53
CA ASP A 14 0.66 -2.67 -0.93
C ASP A 14 -0.64 -2.00 -0.51
N ASN A 15 -0.58 -1.06 0.39
CA ASN A 15 -1.74 -0.33 0.88
C ASN A 15 -1.78 1.06 0.26
N ILE A 16 -2.96 1.42 -0.26
CA ILE A 16 -3.20 2.78 -0.72
C ILE A 16 -3.84 3.56 0.41
N ILE A 17 -3.28 4.71 0.70
CA ILE A 17 -3.81 5.61 1.71
C ILE A 17 -4.29 6.87 0.98
N ILE A 18 -5.60 7.10 1.02
CA ILE A 18 -6.23 8.20 0.33
C ILE A 18 -7.37 8.74 1.18
N ASN A 19 -7.57 10.05 1.10
CA ASN A 19 -8.70 10.68 1.78
C ASN A 19 -10.00 10.16 1.17
N THR A 20 -10.86 9.60 1.99
CA THR A 20 -12.13 9.02 1.53
C THR A 20 -12.98 10.04 0.77
N ASP A 21 -12.84 11.32 1.09
CA ASP A 21 -13.59 12.37 0.40
C ASP A 21 -13.25 12.49 -1.08
N LYS A 22 -12.11 11.95 -1.49
CA LYS A 22 -11.71 11.96 -2.91
C LYS A 22 -12.35 10.84 -3.72
N LEU A 23 -12.96 9.89 -3.05
CA LEU A 23 -13.55 8.74 -3.73
C LEU A 23 -14.91 9.09 -4.33
N PRO A 24 -15.22 8.57 -5.52
CA PRO A 24 -16.50 8.85 -6.20
C PRO A 24 -17.64 8.00 -5.62
N VAL A 25 -17.97 8.26 -4.37
CA VAL A 25 -19.01 7.53 -3.64
C VAL A 25 -19.94 8.51 -2.97
N THR A 26 -21.11 8.01 -2.55
CA THR A 26 -22.10 8.85 -1.87
C THR A 26 -21.64 9.18 -0.45
N ASP A 27 -22.29 10.17 0.16
CA ASP A 27 -21.98 10.52 1.54
C ASP A 27 -22.27 9.37 2.50
N GLU A 28 -23.30 8.59 2.22
CA GLU A 28 -23.62 7.42 3.03
C GLU A 28 -22.53 6.37 2.92
N GLU A 29 -22.04 6.16 1.70
CA GLU A 29 -20.95 5.21 1.50
C GLU A 29 -19.67 5.69 2.16
N LYS A 30 -19.41 6.99 2.16
CA LYS A 30 -18.24 7.52 2.86
C LYS A 30 -18.29 7.22 4.35
N LYS A 31 -19.45 7.27 4.94
CA LYS A 31 -19.63 6.95 6.35
C LYS A 31 -19.34 5.48 6.62
N LEU A 32 -19.79 4.61 5.71
CA LEU A 32 -19.54 3.17 5.84
C LEU A 32 -18.08 2.83 5.65
N ILE A 33 -17.43 3.49 4.71
CA ILE A 33 -16.02 3.26 4.43
C ILE A 33 -15.16 3.73 5.61
N GLY A 34 -15.49 4.88 6.19
CA GLY A 34 -14.72 5.41 7.30
C GLY A 34 -13.47 6.16 6.85
N LYS A 35 -12.62 6.48 7.82
CA LYS A 35 -11.47 7.33 7.54
C LYS A 35 -10.23 6.60 7.05
N ASN A 36 -10.02 5.40 7.53
CA ASN A 36 -8.79 4.66 7.26
C ASN A 36 -9.08 3.25 6.77
N PRO A 37 -9.79 3.11 5.64
CA PRO A 37 -10.01 1.79 5.10
C PRO A 37 -8.71 1.20 4.58
N ASN A 38 -8.64 -0.10 4.57
CA ASN A 38 -7.46 -0.81 4.12
C ASN A 38 -7.57 -1.08 2.61
N TRP A 39 -7.15 -0.11 1.81
CA TRP A 39 -7.16 -0.26 0.35
C TRP A 39 -5.95 -1.02 -0.12
N GLN A 40 -6.18 -2.10 -0.85
CA GLN A 40 -5.12 -2.95 -1.35
C GLN A 40 -4.84 -2.67 -2.82
N THR A 41 -3.59 -2.76 -3.21
CA THR A 41 -3.20 -2.68 -4.61
C THR A 41 -2.09 -3.67 -4.90
N LYS A 42 -2.06 -4.17 -6.14
CA LYS A 42 -0.98 -5.04 -6.61
C LYS A 42 -0.23 -4.43 -7.80
N ASP A 43 -0.45 -3.15 -8.03
CA ASP A 43 0.18 -2.44 -9.17
C ASP A 43 1.62 -2.02 -8.92
N PHE A 44 2.11 -2.21 -7.71
CA PHE A 44 3.48 -1.86 -7.33
C PHE A 44 4.24 -3.12 -6.92
N ASP A 45 5.15 -2.98 -5.97
CA ASP A 45 6.07 -4.08 -5.63
C ASP A 45 5.46 -5.20 -4.80
N CYS A 46 4.26 -4.99 -4.27
CA CYS A 46 3.57 -5.99 -3.43
C CYS A 46 4.40 -6.42 -2.23
N ASP A 47 5.05 -5.48 -1.57
CA ASP A 47 5.92 -5.77 -0.43
C ASP A 47 5.40 -5.15 0.87
N LEU A 48 4.09 -4.98 0.96
CA LEU A 48 3.42 -4.49 2.18
C LEU A 48 3.80 -3.05 2.54
N THR A 49 4.13 -2.25 1.54
CA THR A 49 4.45 -0.85 1.77
C THR A 49 3.21 0.02 1.67
N GLU A 50 3.33 1.26 2.11
CA GLU A 50 2.25 2.23 2.05
C GLU A 50 2.49 3.20 0.90
N ILE A 51 1.42 3.41 0.12
CA ILE A 51 1.45 4.30 -1.02
C ILE A 51 0.37 5.35 -0.81
N TYR A 52 0.75 6.61 -0.84
CA TYR A 52 -0.14 7.71 -0.51
C TYR A 52 -0.59 8.44 -1.77
N ILE A 53 -1.90 8.66 -1.88
CA ILE A 53 -2.45 9.59 -2.86
C ILE A 53 -2.80 10.84 -2.06
N THR A 54 -2.03 11.90 -2.23
CA THR A 54 -2.17 13.08 -1.40
C THR A 54 -3.38 13.92 -1.80
N ASP A 55 -3.75 14.84 -0.92
CA ASP A 55 -4.87 15.74 -1.22
C ASP A 55 -4.59 16.64 -2.42
N GLU A 56 -3.31 16.89 -2.71
CA GLU A 56 -2.89 17.64 -3.89
C GLU A 56 -2.86 16.80 -5.15
N GLY A 57 -3.17 15.51 -5.03
CA GLY A 57 -3.19 14.62 -6.20
C GLY A 57 -1.83 14.07 -6.58
N GLU A 58 -0.91 14.00 -5.65
CA GLU A 58 0.41 13.42 -5.90
C GLU A 58 0.47 11.99 -5.38
N LEU A 59 1.28 11.17 -6.04
CA LEU A 59 1.50 9.79 -5.63
C LEU A 59 2.83 9.69 -4.92
N LYS A 60 2.80 9.26 -3.66
CA LYS A 60 4.01 9.11 -2.86
C LYS A 60 4.11 7.71 -2.31
N ILE A 61 5.33 7.19 -2.26
CA ILE A 61 5.56 5.86 -1.75
C ILE A 61 6.54 5.93 -0.59
N ASN A 62 6.29 5.13 0.44
CA ASN A 62 7.19 5.05 1.58
C ASN A 62 8.40 4.19 1.19
N ARG A 63 9.58 4.77 1.28
CA ARG A 63 10.84 4.10 0.95
C ARG A 63 11.74 4.09 2.17
N TRP A 64 12.62 3.11 2.22
CA TRP A 64 13.60 2.99 3.29
C TRP A 64 14.78 2.18 2.79
N ASN A 65 15.85 2.22 3.58
CA ASN A 65 17.00 1.38 3.38
C ASN A 65 17.08 0.40 4.53
N TYR A 66 17.81 -0.68 4.34
CA TYR A 66 18.07 -1.63 5.40
C TYR A 66 19.49 -1.47 5.89
N GLU A 67 19.67 -1.64 7.18
CA GLU A 67 20.97 -1.58 7.80
C GLU A 67 21.15 -2.80 8.70
N GLU A 68 22.34 -3.39 8.66
CA GLU A 68 22.64 -4.49 9.53
C GLU A 68 22.86 -3.98 10.95
N VAL A 69 22.21 -4.64 11.90
CA VAL A 69 22.34 -4.27 13.31
C VAL A 69 23.53 -5.03 13.90
N PRO A 70 24.51 -4.33 14.53
CA PRO A 70 25.62 -5.01 15.17
C PRO A 70 25.14 -6.05 16.16
N LYS A 71 25.85 -7.16 16.25
CA LYS A 71 25.42 -8.29 17.06
C LYS A 71 25.11 -7.91 18.49
N GLU A 72 25.94 -7.06 19.09
CA GLU A 72 25.79 -6.66 20.50
C GLU A 72 24.55 -5.79 20.74
N GLU A 73 23.96 -5.22 19.68
CA GLU A 73 22.78 -4.39 19.80
C GLU A 73 21.49 -5.15 19.52
N ARG A 74 21.60 -6.43 19.18
CA ARG A 74 20.42 -7.26 18.92
C ARG A 74 19.81 -7.73 20.24
N PRO A 75 18.50 -8.07 20.22
CA PRO A 75 17.83 -8.54 21.43
C PRO A 75 18.47 -9.75 22.09
N HIS A 76 19.07 -10.62 21.27
CA HIS A 76 19.71 -11.84 21.77
C HIS A 76 21.12 -11.97 21.21
N PRO A 77 22.07 -11.14 21.68
CA PRO A 77 23.41 -11.12 21.09
C PRO A 77 24.17 -12.43 21.23
N ASN A 78 23.87 -13.19 22.25
CA ASN A 78 24.53 -14.49 22.47
C ASN A 78 23.66 -15.67 22.05
N GLY A 79 22.54 -15.41 21.37
CA GLY A 79 21.66 -16.47 20.90
C GLY A 79 22.27 -17.24 19.75
N GLU A 80 21.86 -18.49 19.61
CA GLU A 80 22.30 -19.33 18.51
C GLU A 80 21.19 -19.48 17.47
N GLY A 81 21.57 -19.70 16.21
CA GLY A 81 20.65 -19.90 15.13
C GLY A 81 19.75 -18.69 14.91
N LEU A 82 18.44 -18.95 14.77
CA LEU A 82 17.49 -17.88 14.49
C LEU A 82 17.39 -16.85 15.61
N LEU A 83 17.59 -17.30 16.85
CA LEU A 83 17.50 -16.40 17.99
C LEU A 83 18.58 -15.29 17.89
N GLY A 84 19.79 -15.64 17.49
CA GLY A 84 20.86 -14.68 17.33
C GLY A 84 20.67 -13.75 16.14
N LEU A 85 19.79 -14.13 15.20
CA LEU A 85 19.51 -13.29 14.03
C LEU A 85 18.35 -12.33 14.25
N MET A 86 17.62 -12.48 15.34
CA MET A 86 16.52 -11.57 15.63
C MET A 86 17.02 -10.14 15.75
N GLY A 87 16.37 -9.23 15.04
CA GLY A 87 16.74 -7.83 15.03
C GLY A 87 18.01 -7.55 14.26
N SER A 88 18.45 -8.47 13.38
CA SER A 88 19.69 -8.31 12.63
C SER A 88 19.64 -7.24 11.55
N ILE A 89 18.43 -6.85 11.14
CA ILE A 89 18.22 -5.85 10.08
C ILE A 89 17.21 -4.84 10.59
N ARG A 90 17.47 -3.58 10.33
CA ARG A 90 16.50 -2.53 10.67
C ARG A 90 16.33 -1.58 9.49
N ARG A 91 15.17 -0.93 9.45
CA ARG A 91 14.91 0.10 8.46
C ARG A 91 15.55 1.40 8.88
N VAL A 92 16.17 2.06 7.92
CA VAL A 92 16.76 3.38 8.15
C VAL A 92 16.41 4.28 6.98
N ASN A 93 16.49 5.58 7.18
CA ASN A 93 16.23 6.57 6.14
C ASN A 93 14.84 6.42 5.55
N GLU A 94 13.83 6.22 6.39
CA GLU A 94 12.45 6.18 5.92
C GLU A 94 12.06 7.55 5.38
N ARG A 95 11.42 7.53 4.22
CA ARG A 95 11.06 8.77 3.52
C ARG A 95 9.92 8.52 2.56
N LEU A 96 9.22 9.59 2.22
CA LEU A 96 8.19 9.54 1.18
C LEU A 96 8.82 10.07 -0.10
N GLU A 97 8.76 9.27 -1.15
CA GLU A 97 9.24 9.69 -2.48
C GLU A 97 8.06 9.91 -3.40
N THR A 98 8.10 11.00 -4.14
CA THR A 98 7.07 11.28 -5.14
C THR A 98 7.35 10.44 -6.38
N ILE A 99 6.31 9.78 -6.88
CA ILE A 99 6.42 8.93 -8.06
C ILE A 99 5.70 9.63 -9.21
N LYS A 100 6.39 9.76 -10.34
CA LYS A 100 5.78 10.31 -11.55
C LYS A 100 5.14 9.18 -12.34
N TYR A 101 4.10 8.61 -11.79
CA TYR A 101 3.39 7.51 -12.40
C TYR A 101 2.51 8.02 -13.53
N HIS A 102 2.39 7.23 -14.57
CA HIS A 102 1.51 7.52 -15.69
C HIS A 102 0.70 6.27 -15.99
N GLY A 103 -0.61 6.36 -15.82
CA GLY A 103 -1.48 5.22 -16.02
C GLY A 103 -2.49 5.09 -14.88
N TYR A 104 -3.03 3.90 -14.73
CA TYR A 104 -4.04 3.64 -13.72
C TYR A 104 -3.46 2.88 -12.53
N VAL A 105 -3.88 3.28 -11.34
CA VAL A 105 -3.62 2.53 -10.12
C VAL A 105 -4.94 1.94 -9.68
N ASN A 106 -5.01 0.62 -9.62
CA ASN A 106 -6.20 -0.10 -9.17
C ASN A 106 -6.08 -0.40 -7.69
N PHE A 107 -7.08 -0.02 -6.93
CA PHE A 107 -7.12 -0.40 -5.52
C PHE A 107 -8.53 -0.82 -5.12
N TYR A 108 -8.61 -1.66 -4.11
CA TYR A 108 -9.87 -2.32 -3.75
C TYR A 108 -9.86 -2.74 -2.28
N SER A 109 -11.05 -2.95 -1.75
CA SER A 109 -11.20 -3.47 -0.41
C SER A 109 -12.61 -4.02 -0.24
N ASN A 110 -12.75 -4.94 0.73
CA ASN A 110 -14.03 -5.45 1.14
C ASN A 110 -14.45 -4.70 2.40
N ILE A 111 -15.52 -3.93 2.31
CA ILE A 111 -15.99 -3.12 3.44
C ILE A 111 -17.38 -3.59 3.81
N GLY A 112 -17.49 -4.17 5.02
CA GLY A 112 -18.69 -4.87 5.38
C GLY A 112 -18.90 -6.05 4.45
N ASP A 113 -20.06 -6.12 3.83
CA ASP A 113 -20.37 -7.18 2.89
C ASP A 113 -20.24 -6.74 1.44
N HIS A 114 -19.61 -5.60 1.20
CA HIS A 114 -19.54 -5.02 -0.12
C HIS A 114 -18.10 -4.89 -0.59
N TRP A 115 -17.91 -5.17 -1.87
CA TRP A 115 -16.63 -5.02 -2.54
C TRP A 115 -16.58 -3.66 -3.21
N TYR A 116 -15.53 -2.90 -2.91
CA TYR A 116 -15.28 -1.62 -3.55
C TYR A 116 -13.99 -1.69 -4.34
N GLU A 117 -14.04 -1.19 -5.55
CA GLU A 117 -12.86 -1.20 -6.42
C GLU A 117 -12.78 0.11 -7.19
N PHE A 118 -11.59 0.69 -7.22
CA PHE A 118 -11.35 1.98 -7.86
C PHE A 118 -10.17 1.92 -8.79
N PHE A 119 -10.18 2.82 -9.76
CA PHE A 119 -9.09 3.01 -10.71
C PHE A 119 -8.75 4.50 -10.71
N ALA A 120 -7.58 4.83 -10.20
CA ALA A 120 -7.11 6.21 -10.14
C ALA A 120 -6.18 6.46 -11.33
N LYS A 121 -6.52 7.43 -12.17
CA LYS A 121 -5.73 7.75 -13.34
C LYS A 121 -4.73 8.85 -13.00
N PHE A 122 -3.47 8.60 -13.32
CA PHE A 122 -2.38 9.55 -13.11
C PHE A 122 -1.73 9.93 -14.44
N THR A 123 -1.36 11.19 -14.56
CA THR A 123 -0.59 11.69 -15.69
C THR A 123 0.61 12.45 -15.12
N ASP A 124 1.82 11.96 -15.42
CA ASP A 124 3.07 12.53 -14.92
C ASP A 124 3.06 12.71 -13.40
N GLY A 125 2.50 11.74 -12.70
CA GLY A 125 2.48 11.76 -11.25
C GLY A 125 1.35 12.55 -10.64
N LYS A 126 0.46 13.09 -11.45
CA LYS A 126 -0.69 13.86 -10.96
C LYS A 126 -2.00 13.12 -11.18
N LEU A 127 -2.83 13.10 -10.15
CA LEU A 127 -4.13 12.46 -10.20
C LEU A 127 -5.06 13.27 -11.13
N VAL A 128 -5.62 12.57 -12.11
CA VAL A 128 -6.54 13.17 -13.08
C VAL A 128 -7.98 12.85 -12.69
N SER A 129 -8.25 11.58 -12.35
CA SER A 129 -9.59 11.15 -12.01
C SER A 129 -9.54 9.84 -11.24
N ILE A 130 -10.65 9.54 -10.57
CA ILE A 130 -10.84 8.25 -9.91
C ILE A 130 -12.20 7.72 -10.36
N GLU A 131 -12.21 6.48 -10.85
CA GLU A 131 -13.42 5.81 -11.30
C GLU A 131 -13.62 4.56 -10.47
N GLY A 132 -14.87 4.08 -10.44
CA GLY A 132 -15.20 2.86 -9.74
C GLY A 132 -16.21 3.09 -8.64
N GLY A 133 -16.31 2.15 -7.74
CA GLY A 133 -17.24 2.21 -6.62
C GLY A 133 -17.60 0.83 -6.12
N LYS A 134 -18.78 0.74 -5.50
CA LYS A 134 -19.26 -0.52 -4.98
C LYS A 134 -19.62 -1.47 -6.12
N GLU A 135 -19.08 -2.68 -6.03
CA GLU A 135 -19.38 -3.70 -7.03
C GLU A 135 -20.77 -4.26 -6.79
N GLU A 136 -21.56 -4.34 -7.84
CA GLU A 136 -22.89 -4.94 -7.77
C GLU A 136 -22.87 -6.33 -8.37
N LYS A 137 -23.58 -7.24 -7.71
CA LYS A 137 -23.71 -8.60 -8.19
C LYS A 137 -25.10 -8.90 -8.65
#